data_8fed0b3de523461aaf39f3f63d0506b5
#
_entry.id   8fed0b3de523461aaf39f3f63d0506b5
#
_cell.length_a   1.000
_cell.length_b   1.000
_cell.length_c   1.000
_cell.angle_alpha   90.00
_cell.angle_beta   90.00
_cell.angle_gamma   90.00
#
_symmetry.space_group_name_H-M   'P 1'
#
loop_
_entity.id
_entity.type
_entity.pdbx_description
1 polymer ?
#
loop_
_entity_poly.entity_id
_entity_poly.type
_entity_poly.pdbx_seq_one_letter_code
_entity_poly.pdbx_strand_id
1 'polypeptide(L)'
;IRSSGVDLAAAFTAIDSLVEEQICRIDTEMASGISPVPVCDFGDVASGKVDPTMAEKITQRGAVILRNTFPSERVHGWNETLMSYVAENDYFEKQKAKEGMDQYFSTLSSSRPQIFGLYWSRPQMEARTSQELSSARKWLNRLWNFDSENGVEFDPDRECLYADRLRQREPGDDTLGLSPHVDGGSVERWLDPGYRKVYLSLIHISE
;
A
#
# COMPACT_ATOMS: atom_id res chain seq x y z
N ILE A 1 -20.52 19.30 2.95
CA ILE A 1 -20.82 18.49 4.14
C ILE A 1 -22.12 18.96 4.79
N ARG A 2 -22.26 20.23 5.20
CA ARG A 2 -23.49 20.72 5.84
C ARG A 2 -24.75 20.60 4.98
N SER A 3 -24.61 20.55 3.67
CA SER A 3 -25.74 20.41 2.73
C SER A 3 -26.06 18.96 2.35
N SER A 4 -25.31 17.99 2.84
CA SER A 4 -25.51 16.57 2.47
C SER A 4 -26.70 15.90 3.17
N GLY A 5 -27.28 16.55 4.20
CA GLY A 5 -28.35 15.95 4.99
C GLY A 5 -27.90 14.79 5.92
N VAL A 6 -26.60 14.50 5.97
CA VAL A 6 -26.04 13.44 6.81
C VAL A 6 -25.98 13.89 8.26
N ASP A 7 -26.50 13.08 9.16
CA ASP A 7 -26.29 13.24 10.61
C ASP A 7 -24.83 12.83 10.92
N LEU A 8 -23.96 13.83 11.04
CA LEU A 8 -22.55 13.62 11.30
C LEU A 8 -22.30 12.96 12.66
N ALA A 9 -23.09 13.27 13.68
CA ALA A 9 -22.92 12.68 14.99
C ALA A 9 -23.23 11.18 14.97
N ALA A 10 -24.34 10.80 14.32
CA ALA A 10 -24.69 9.40 14.14
C ALA A 10 -23.63 8.66 13.28
N ALA A 11 -23.13 9.29 12.22
CA ALA A 11 -22.10 8.70 11.36
C ALA A 11 -20.80 8.46 12.14
N PHE A 12 -20.34 9.44 12.93
CA PHE A 12 -19.14 9.25 13.76
C PHE A 12 -19.32 8.17 14.80
N THR A 13 -20.47 8.12 15.48
CA THR A 13 -20.78 7.05 16.45
C THR A 13 -20.76 5.67 15.80
N ALA A 14 -21.29 5.54 14.59
CA ALA A 14 -21.27 4.28 13.85
C ALA A 14 -19.86 3.86 13.46
N ILE A 15 -19.00 4.82 13.04
CA ILE A 15 -17.60 4.57 12.74
C ILE A 15 -16.82 4.14 13.99
N ASP A 16 -16.99 4.83 15.10
CA ASP A 16 -16.33 4.49 16.36
C ASP A 16 -16.70 3.06 16.79
N SER A 17 -17.98 2.71 16.75
CA SER A 17 -18.45 1.35 17.09
C SER A 17 -17.85 0.29 16.17
N LEU A 18 -17.76 0.58 14.85
CA LEU A 18 -17.15 -0.33 13.89
C LEU A 18 -15.64 -0.51 14.16
N VAL A 19 -14.94 0.58 14.45
CA VAL A 19 -13.50 0.54 14.79
C VAL A 19 -13.26 -0.28 16.05
N GLU A 20 -14.03 -0.05 17.10
CA GLU A 20 -13.95 -0.81 18.36
C GLU A 20 -14.18 -2.31 18.13
N GLU A 21 -15.19 -2.68 17.34
CA GLU A 21 -15.45 -4.07 16.97
C GLU A 21 -14.26 -4.69 16.21
N GLN A 22 -13.68 -3.97 15.26
CA GLN A 22 -12.53 -4.46 14.51
C GLN A 22 -11.28 -4.60 15.38
N ILE A 23 -11.03 -3.68 16.30
CA ILE A 23 -9.93 -3.78 17.27
C ILE A 23 -10.11 -5.02 18.15
N CYS A 24 -11.28 -5.22 18.73
CA CYS A 24 -11.58 -6.39 19.56
C CYS A 24 -11.38 -7.71 18.81
N ARG A 25 -11.77 -7.74 17.55
CA ARG A 25 -11.56 -8.91 16.69
C ARG A 25 -10.06 -9.17 16.42
N ILE A 26 -9.31 -8.11 16.12
CA ILE A 26 -7.86 -8.18 15.90
C ILE A 26 -7.14 -8.68 17.16
N ASP A 27 -7.48 -8.14 18.31
CA ASP A 27 -6.89 -8.52 19.60
C ASP A 27 -7.18 -10.00 19.92
N THR A 28 -8.38 -10.47 19.64
CA THR A 28 -8.77 -11.88 19.81
C THR A 28 -7.95 -12.79 18.87
N GLU A 29 -7.78 -12.42 17.61
CA GLU A 29 -6.96 -13.16 16.65
C GLU A 29 -5.49 -13.19 17.12
N MET A 30 -4.93 -12.06 17.53
CA MET A 30 -3.55 -11.98 18.02
C MET A 30 -3.33 -12.80 19.28
N ALA A 31 -4.25 -12.77 20.22
CA ALA A 31 -4.21 -13.60 21.43
C ALA A 31 -4.24 -15.09 21.10
N SER A 32 -4.85 -15.46 19.97
CA SER A 32 -4.89 -16.83 19.44
C SER A 32 -3.69 -17.18 18.54
N GLY A 33 -2.70 -16.29 18.42
CA GLY A 33 -1.53 -16.48 17.57
C GLY A 33 -1.80 -16.31 16.06
N ILE A 34 -2.95 -15.74 15.70
CA ILE A 34 -3.33 -15.50 14.30
C ILE A 34 -2.85 -14.10 13.90
N SER A 35 -2.17 -14.00 12.76
CA SER A 35 -1.76 -12.70 12.22
C SER A 35 -2.98 -11.84 11.87
N PRO A 36 -3.03 -10.57 12.29
CA PRO A 36 -4.09 -9.65 11.89
C PRO A 36 -4.04 -9.32 10.40
N VAL A 37 -2.85 -9.38 9.79
CA VAL A 37 -2.69 -9.24 8.34
C VAL A 37 -2.68 -10.64 7.72
N PRO A 38 -3.60 -10.93 6.78
CA PRO A 38 -3.64 -12.21 6.09
C PRO A 38 -2.31 -12.51 5.37
N VAL A 39 -1.92 -13.77 5.38
CA VAL A 39 -0.71 -14.26 4.70
C VAL A 39 -1.13 -15.25 3.64
N CYS A 40 -0.72 -15.03 2.40
CA CYS A 40 -1.03 -15.90 1.26
C CYS A 40 0.26 -16.25 0.51
N ASP A 41 0.34 -17.47 0.00
CA ASP A 41 1.44 -17.87 -0.88
C ASP A 41 1.18 -17.38 -2.31
N PHE A 42 2.19 -16.83 -2.95
CA PHE A 42 2.06 -16.34 -4.32
C PHE A 42 1.73 -17.47 -5.31
N GLY A 43 2.16 -18.70 -5.03
CA GLY A 43 1.82 -19.87 -5.85
C GLY A 43 0.30 -20.12 -5.92
N ASP A 44 -0.42 -19.85 -4.83
CA ASP A 44 -1.89 -19.97 -4.81
C ASP A 44 -2.54 -18.86 -5.64
N VAL A 45 -2.01 -17.64 -5.55
CA VAL A 45 -2.45 -16.51 -6.39
C VAL A 45 -2.22 -16.81 -7.87
N ALA A 46 -1.02 -17.25 -8.24
CA ALA A 46 -0.62 -17.53 -9.62
C ALA A 46 -1.42 -18.69 -10.24
N SER A 47 -1.82 -19.66 -9.42
CA SER A 47 -2.61 -20.83 -9.85
C SER A 47 -4.13 -20.65 -9.72
N GLY A 48 -4.59 -19.51 -9.20
CA GLY A 48 -6.02 -19.25 -8.96
C GLY A 48 -6.64 -20.12 -7.87
N LYS A 49 -5.84 -20.55 -6.89
CA LYS A 49 -6.25 -21.47 -5.82
C LYS A 49 -6.38 -20.80 -4.44
N VAL A 50 -6.44 -19.47 -4.41
CA VAL A 50 -6.68 -18.77 -3.14
C VAL A 50 -8.05 -19.12 -2.60
N ASP A 51 -8.09 -19.54 -1.33
CA ASP A 51 -9.33 -19.87 -0.66
C ASP A 51 -10.27 -18.65 -0.59
N PRO A 52 -11.56 -18.78 -0.92
CA PRO A 52 -12.51 -17.66 -0.86
C PRO A 52 -12.57 -16.97 0.50
N THR A 53 -12.45 -17.69 1.60
CA THR A 53 -12.44 -17.11 2.95
C THR A 53 -11.18 -16.27 3.20
N MET A 54 -10.06 -16.64 2.59
CA MET A 54 -8.85 -15.84 2.60
C MET A 54 -9.03 -14.56 1.79
N ALA A 55 -9.64 -14.64 0.62
CA ALA A 55 -9.95 -13.46 -0.21
C ALA A 55 -10.86 -12.47 0.52
N GLU A 56 -11.92 -12.97 1.17
CA GLU A 56 -12.81 -12.17 2.03
C GLU A 56 -12.05 -11.50 3.18
N LYS A 57 -11.19 -12.25 3.87
CA LYS A 57 -10.37 -11.69 4.96
C LYS A 57 -9.43 -10.60 4.45
N ILE A 58 -8.82 -10.77 3.28
CA ILE A 58 -7.96 -9.76 2.65
C ILE A 58 -8.76 -8.50 2.34
N THR A 59 -9.95 -8.64 1.77
CA THR A 59 -10.84 -7.51 1.47
C THR A 59 -11.23 -6.75 2.73
N GLN A 60 -11.58 -7.46 3.81
CA GLN A 60 -11.94 -6.85 5.11
C GLN A 60 -10.77 -6.12 5.76
N ARG A 61 -9.54 -6.64 5.65
CA ARG A 61 -8.35 -6.06 6.27
C ARG A 61 -7.70 -4.97 5.41
N GLY A 62 -7.99 -4.94 4.12
CA GLY A 62 -7.37 -4.01 3.17
C GLY A 62 -5.87 -4.23 2.97
N ALA A 63 -5.33 -5.36 3.42
CA ALA A 63 -3.91 -5.68 3.34
C ALA A 63 -3.68 -7.19 3.23
N VAL A 64 -2.56 -7.56 2.61
CA VAL A 64 -2.11 -8.96 2.52
C VAL A 64 -0.58 -9.03 2.48
N ILE A 65 -0.02 -10.07 3.07
CA ILE A 65 1.39 -10.45 2.91
C ILE A 65 1.44 -11.59 1.89
N LEU A 66 2.01 -11.31 0.71
CA LEU A 66 2.28 -12.33 -0.30
C LEU A 66 3.67 -12.92 -0.08
N ARG A 67 3.74 -14.20 0.28
CA ARG A 67 5.00 -14.91 0.44
C ARG A 67 5.42 -15.57 -0.87
N ASN A 68 6.74 -15.78 -1.00
CA ASN A 68 7.32 -16.51 -2.13
C ASN A 68 7.04 -15.89 -3.50
N THR A 69 6.81 -14.57 -3.55
CA THR A 69 6.60 -13.85 -4.81
C THR A 69 7.82 -13.91 -5.70
N PHE A 70 9.02 -13.84 -5.10
CA PHE A 70 10.28 -13.97 -5.80
C PHE A 70 11.19 -14.98 -5.11
N PRO A 71 12.11 -15.64 -5.86
CA PRO A 71 13.19 -16.42 -5.27
C PRO A 71 14.07 -15.53 -4.37
N SER A 72 14.42 -16.02 -3.18
CA SER A 72 15.21 -15.26 -2.20
C SER A 72 16.54 -14.76 -2.75
N GLU A 73 17.22 -15.58 -3.55
CA GLU A 73 18.49 -15.22 -4.21
C GLU A 73 18.33 -14.00 -5.11
N ARG A 74 17.24 -13.93 -5.88
CA ARG A 74 16.94 -12.79 -6.75
C ARG A 74 16.73 -11.51 -5.96
N VAL A 75 16.00 -11.59 -4.85
CA VAL A 75 15.74 -10.44 -3.96
C VAL A 75 17.03 -9.97 -3.28
N HIS A 76 17.86 -10.89 -2.81
CA HIS A 76 19.16 -10.57 -2.21
C HIS A 76 20.07 -9.88 -3.24
N GLY A 77 20.17 -10.39 -4.46
CA GLY A 77 20.96 -9.76 -5.53
C GLY A 77 20.48 -8.36 -5.89
N TRP A 78 19.17 -8.12 -5.91
CA TRP A 78 18.61 -6.77 -6.09
C TRP A 78 19.00 -5.83 -4.95
N ASN A 79 18.90 -6.30 -3.71
CA ASN A 79 19.24 -5.51 -2.54
C ASN A 79 20.74 -5.17 -2.52
N GLU A 80 21.62 -6.13 -2.80
CA GLU A 80 23.06 -5.91 -2.89
C GLU A 80 23.41 -4.87 -3.97
N THR A 81 22.79 -4.96 -5.15
CA THR A 81 22.97 -4.00 -6.22
C THR A 81 22.57 -2.58 -5.80
N LEU A 82 21.45 -2.44 -5.11
CA LEU A 82 20.97 -1.14 -4.62
C LEU A 82 21.89 -0.56 -3.55
N MET A 83 22.32 -1.38 -2.61
CA MET A 83 23.20 -0.94 -1.51
C MET A 83 24.60 -0.58 -2.03
N SER A 84 25.15 -1.34 -2.98
CA SER A 84 26.41 -1.00 -3.64
C SER A 84 26.31 0.33 -4.37
N TYR A 85 25.23 0.56 -5.11
CA TYR A 85 25.00 1.83 -5.79
C TYR A 85 24.96 3.02 -4.81
N VAL A 86 24.28 2.87 -3.68
CA VAL A 86 24.20 3.91 -2.64
C VAL A 86 25.59 4.21 -2.08
N ALA A 87 26.39 3.18 -1.81
CA ALA A 87 27.74 3.31 -1.26
C ALA A 87 28.72 3.94 -2.28
N GLU A 88 28.76 3.43 -3.51
CA GLU A 88 29.68 3.88 -4.56
C GLU A 88 29.43 5.33 -5.00
N ASN A 89 28.23 5.83 -4.82
CA ASN A 89 27.84 7.18 -5.23
C ASN A 89 27.88 8.21 -4.11
N ASP A 90 28.39 7.89 -2.92
CA ASP A 90 28.43 8.79 -1.77
C ASP A 90 27.07 9.45 -1.51
N TYR A 91 26.00 8.67 -1.62
CA TYR A 91 24.62 9.18 -1.61
C TYR A 91 24.35 10.06 -0.40
N PHE A 92 24.76 9.62 0.80
CA PHE A 92 24.51 10.34 2.05
C PHE A 92 25.25 11.68 2.11
N GLU A 93 26.50 11.75 1.65
CA GLU A 93 27.26 12.99 1.64
C GLU A 93 26.70 14.00 0.63
N LYS A 94 26.29 13.52 -0.53
CA LYS A 94 25.62 14.35 -1.54
C LYS A 94 24.26 14.87 -1.09
N GLN A 95 23.53 14.12 -0.28
CA GLN A 95 22.25 14.56 0.31
C GLN A 95 22.46 15.63 1.38
N LYS A 96 23.48 15.53 2.23
CA LYS A 96 23.82 16.57 3.21
C LYS A 96 24.14 17.90 2.55
N ALA A 97 24.72 17.89 1.34
CA ALA A 97 25.07 19.08 0.57
C ALA A 97 23.87 19.74 -0.14
N LYS A 98 22.73 19.06 -0.25
CA LYS A 98 21.51 19.61 -0.84
C LYS A 98 20.65 20.27 0.23
N GLU A 99 20.77 21.58 0.37
CA GLU A 99 19.80 22.38 1.10
C GLU A 99 18.52 22.51 0.25
N GLY A 100 17.38 22.05 0.75
CA GLY A 100 16.11 22.46 0.18
C GLY A 100 15.01 21.38 0.10
N MET A 101 14.73 20.78 -1.03
CA MET A 101 13.44 20.15 -1.31
C MET A 101 13.11 18.86 -0.55
N ASP A 102 14.08 18.14 -0.01
CA ASP A 102 13.84 16.90 0.74
C ASP A 102 13.73 17.11 2.27
N GLN A 103 13.72 18.34 2.76
CA GLN A 103 13.58 18.65 4.19
C GLN A 103 12.25 18.11 4.78
N TYR A 104 11.22 17.99 3.98
CA TYR A 104 9.93 17.46 4.45
C TYR A 104 10.01 16.02 4.96
N PHE A 105 10.97 15.24 4.44
CA PHE A 105 11.22 13.85 4.88
C PHE A 105 12.46 13.73 5.78
N SER A 106 13.28 14.77 5.92
CA SER A 106 14.51 14.78 6.71
C SER A 106 14.28 15.02 8.21
N THR A 107 13.09 15.45 8.61
CA THR A 107 12.69 15.62 10.02
C THR A 107 12.43 14.30 10.76
N LEU A 108 12.53 13.16 10.07
CA LEU A 108 12.60 11.86 10.73
C LEU A 108 13.95 11.77 11.44
N SER A 109 13.91 11.52 12.72
CA SER A 109 14.97 11.66 13.74
C SER A 109 16.26 10.87 13.53
N SER A 110 16.46 10.22 12.40
CA SER A 110 17.70 9.51 12.08
C SER A 110 18.67 10.43 11.33
N SER A 111 19.94 10.36 11.67
CA SER A 111 21.04 11.06 10.99
C SER A 111 21.25 10.62 9.52
N ARG A 112 20.53 9.60 9.08
CA ARG A 112 20.54 9.06 7.71
C ARG A 112 19.16 9.14 7.09
N PRO A 113 19.03 9.64 5.85
CA PRO A 113 17.76 9.61 5.14
C PRO A 113 17.29 8.16 4.95
N GLN A 114 16.06 7.87 5.34
CA GLN A 114 15.45 6.55 5.15
C GLN A 114 14.87 6.37 3.76
N ILE A 115 14.57 7.45 3.07
CA ILE A 115 13.98 7.46 1.74
C ILE A 115 14.99 8.02 0.76
N PHE A 116 15.32 7.21 -0.24
CA PHE A 116 16.30 7.54 -1.26
C PHE A 116 15.59 8.02 -2.54
N GLY A 117 16.09 9.07 -3.15
CA GLY A 117 15.63 9.57 -4.45
C GLY A 117 16.06 8.68 -5.62
N LEU A 118 15.95 7.38 -5.46
CA LEU A 118 16.23 6.36 -6.47
C LEU A 118 14.92 5.79 -7.00
N TYR A 119 14.68 5.93 -8.29
CA TYR A 119 13.40 5.56 -8.91
C TYR A 119 13.53 4.58 -10.08
N TRP A 120 14.68 4.60 -10.76
CA TRP A 120 14.87 3.96 -12.05
C TRP A 120 16.06 3.01 -12.06
N SER A 121 16.45 2.49 -10.90
CA SER A 121 17.49 1.46 -10.87
C SER A 121 17.02 0.20 -11.60
N ARG A 122 17.98 -0.56 -12.10
CA ARG A 122 17.68 -1.83 -12.77
C ARG A 122 16.87 -2.79 -11.88
N PRO A 123 17.23 -3.03 -10.59
CA PRO A 123 16.41 -3.84 -9.68
C PRO A 123 14.98 -3.36 -9.53
N GLN A 124 14.76 -2.04 -9.38
CA GLN A 124 13.41 -1.49 -9.27
C GLN A 124 12.60 -1.71 -10.55
N MET A 125 13.22 -1.53 -11.71
CA MET A 125 12.55 -1.77 -13.00
C MET A 125 12.22 -3.25 -13.19
N GLU A 126 13.17 -4.15 -12.92
CA GLU A 126 12.96 -5.59 -13.01
C GLU A 126 11.84 -6.08 -12.08
N ALA A 127 11.82 -5.61 -10.82
CA ALA A 127 10.77 -5.96 -9.88
C ALA A 127 9.41 -5.40 -10.32
N ARG A 128 9.33 -4.11 -10.61
CA ARG A 128 8.10 -3.39 -10.94
C ARG A 128 7.40 -3.96 -12.16
N THR A 129 8.16 -4.35 -13.19
CA THR A 129 7.63 -4.87 -14.45
C THR A 129 7.59 -6.39 -14.50
N SER A 130 7.90 -7.07 -13.40
CA SER A 130 7.87 -8.53 -13.35
C SER A 130 6.48 -9.11 -13.55
N GLN A 131 6.42 -10.31 -14.13
CA GLN A 131 5.17 -11.04 -14.30
C GLN A 131 4.55 -11.41 -12.95
N GLU A 132 5.38 -11.68 -11.96
CA GLU A 132 4.94 -12.01 -10.60
C GLU A 132 4.13 -10.86 -9.98
N LEU A 133 4.67 -9.63 -9.99
CA LEU A 133 3.94 -8.48 -9.47
C LEU A 133 2.75 -8.09 -10.35
N SER A 134 2.85 -8.25 -11.67
CA SER A 134 1.69 -8.07 -12.56
C SER A 134 0.55 -9.02 -12.18
N SER A 135 0.84 -10.30 -12.01
CA SER A 135 -0.16 -11.29 -11.60
C SER A 135 -0.77 -10.97 -10.24
N ALA A 136 0.04 -10.57 -9.26
CA ALA A 136 -0.44 -10.18 -7.94
C ALA A 136 -1.36 -8.95 -8.00
N ARG A 137 -0.99 -7.90 -8.74
CA ARG A 137 -1.82 -6.69 -8.89
C ARG A 137 -3.15 -6.98 -9.57
N LYS A 138 -3.14 -7.76 -10.66
CA LYS A 138 -4.36 -8.15 -11.38
C LYS A 138 -5.28 -8.99 -10.51
N TRP A 139 -4.72 -9.88 -9.70
CA TRP A 139 -5.49 -10.65 -8.73
C TRP A 139 -6.09 -9.73 -7.65
N LEU A 140 -5.32 -8.80 -7.09
CA LEU A 140 -5.82 -7.84 -6.11
C LEU A 140 -6.93 -6.94 -6.70
N ASN A 141 -6.78 -6.49 -7.94
CA ASN A 141 -7.82 -5.71 -8.61
C ASN A 141 -9.15 -6.45 -8.69
N ARG A 142 -9.12 -7.77 -8.86
CA ARG A 142 -10.32 -8.61 -8.93
C ARG A 142 -11.02 -8.86 -7.59
N LEU A 143 -10.44 -8.45 -6.49
CA LEU A 143 -11.10 -8.46 -5.18
C LEU A 143 -12.14 -7.34 -5.06
N TRP A 144 -12.13 -6.37 -5.96
CA TRP A 144 -13.07 -5.26 -6.02
C TRP A 144 -14.16 -5.53 -7.06
N ASN A 145 -15.30 -4.87 -6.89
CA ASN A 145 -16.36 -4.91 -7.87
C ASN A 145 -15.97 -4.08 -9.10
N PHE A 146 -15.46 -4.74 -10.12
CA PHE A 146 -15.07 -4.11 -11.38
C PHE A 146 -16.17 -4.17 -12.44
N ASP A 147 -17.23 -4.94 -12.20
CA ASP A 147 -18.39 -5.10 -13.07
C ASP A 147 -19.66 -4.83 -12.24
N SER A 148 -20.45 -3.87 -12.64
CA SER A 148 -21.67 -3.43 -11.97
C SER A 148 -22.87 -3.43 -12.93
N GLU A 149 -24.06 -3.16 -12.42
CA GLU A 149 -25.27 -2.98 -13.24
C GLU A 149 -25.12 -1.85 -14.27
N ASN A 150 -24.21 -0.91 -14.05
CA ASN A 150 -23.91 0.19 -14.95
C ASN A 150 -22.85 -0.16 -16.02
N GLY A 151 -22.30 -1.36 -15.98
CA GLY A 151 -21.25 -1.85 -16.87
C GLY A 151 -19.89 -2.00 -16.18
N VAL A 152 -18.84 -2.09 -16.99
CA VAL A 152 -17.46 -2.26 -16.49
C VAL A 152 -16.95 -0.96 -15.92
N GLU A 153 -16.72 -0.93 -14.61
CA GLU A 153 -16.23 0.24 -13.87
C GLU A 153 -14.73 0.48 -14.10
N PHE A 154 -13.97 -0.59 -14.16
CA PHE A 154 -12.57 -0.57 -14.53
C PHE A 154 -12.11 -1.92 -15.08
N ASP A 155 -11.04 -1.93 -15.86
CA ASP A 155 -10.41 -3.15 -16.36
C ASP A 155 -9.42 -3.69 -15.32
N PRO A 156 -9.70 -4.83 -14.65
CA PRO A 156 -8.81 -5.37 -13.62
C PRO A 156 -7.47 -5.87 -14.16
N ASP A 157 -7.35 -6.07 -15.47
CA ASP A 157 -6.11 -6.47 -16.14
C ASP A 157 -5.23 -5.28 -16.54
N ARG A 158 -5.77 -4.08 -16.46
CA ARG A 158 -5.05 -2.86 -16.81
C ARG A 158 -4.29 -2.32 -15.62
N GLU A 159 -2.97 -2.26 -15.77
CA GLU A 159 -2.08 -1.80 -14.71
C GLU A 159 -1.60 -0.37 -14.96
N CYS A 160 -1.58 0.42 -13.91
CA CYS A 160 -0.96 1.73 -13.90
C CYS A 160 0.19 1.72 -12.89
N LEU A 161 1.42 1.96 -13.38
CA LEU A 161 2.64 1.91 -12.56
C LEU A 161 3.28 3.28 -12.49
N TYR A 162 3.73 3.67 -11.31
CA TYR A 162 4.56 4.83 -11.12
C TYR A 162 5.87 4.47 -10.42
N ALA A 163 6.82 5.39 -10.44
CA ALA A 163 8.14 5.15 -9.87
C ALA A 163 8.08 5.02 -8.35
N ASP A 164 8.50 3.86 -7.84
CA ASP A 164 8.68 3.59 -6.42
C ASP A 164 9.99 4.19 -5.91
N ARG A 165 10.08 4.38 -4.60
CA ARG A 165 11.29 4.84 -3.92
C ARG A 165 11.94 3.71 -3.14
N LEU A 166 13.26 3.69 -3.13
CA LEU A 166 13.99 2.86 -2.18
C LEU A 166 13.82 3.42 -0.78
N ARG A 167 13.42 2.58 0.16
CA ARG A 167 13.34 2.93 1.57
C ARG A 167 14.10 1.90 2.40
N GLN A 168 14.92 2.39 3.33
CA GLN A 168 15.64 1.55 4.28
C GLN A 168 15.44 2.10 5.69
N ARG A 169 15.08 1.23 6.63
CA ARG A 169 15.06 1.54 8.05
C ARG A 169 16.20 0.81 8.74
N GLU A 170 16.91 1.51 9.61
CA GLU A 170 17.97 0.90 10.41
C GLU A 170 17.38 0.11 11.57
N PRO A 171 18.06 -0.96 12.04
CA PRO A 171 17.66 -1.67 13.24
C PRO A 171 17.61 -0.73 14.45
N GLY A 172 16.55 -0.83 15.25
CA GLY A 172 16.35 0.03 16.41
C GLY A 172 15.77 1.42 16.10
N ASP A 173 15.44 1.71 14.84
CA ASP A 173 14.71 2.91 14.48
C ASP A 173 13.24 2.77 14.89
N ASP A 174 12.83 3.50 15.93
CA ASP A 174 11.49 3.55 16.50
C ASP A 174 10.62 4.66 15.91
N THR A 175 11.09 5.34 14.88
CA THR A 175 10.28 6.35 14.19
C THR A 175 9.02 5.72 13.59
N LEU A 176 7.88 6.38 13.77
CA LEU A 176 6.59 5.91 13.24
C LEU A 176 6.54 5.86 11.71
N GLY A 177 7.51 6.47 11.04
CA GLY A 177 7.52 6.58 9.58
C GLY A 177 6.50 7.61 9.09
N LEU A 178 5.72 7.25 8.07
CA LEU A 178 4.63 8.11 7.61
C LEU A 178 3.49 8.09 8.63
N SER A 179 2.96 9.27 8.92
CA SER A 179 1.76 9.38 9.77
C SER A 179 0.59 8.63 9.13
N PRO A 180 -0.36 8.11 9.93
CA PRO A 180 -1.59 7.55 9.40
C PRO A 180 -2.27 8.54 8.45
N HIS A 181 -2.60 8.10 7.24
CA HIS A 181 -3.20 8.93 6.21
C HIS A 181 -4.03 8.08 5.24
N VAL A 182 -4.86 8.76 4.47
CA VAL A 182 -5.58 8.17 3.34
C VAL A 182 -4.99 8.73 2.06
N ASP A 183 -4.55 7.87 1.16
CA ASP A 183 -3.92 8.28 -0.12
C ASP A 183 -4.89 8.99 -1.07
N GLY A 184 -6.19 8.94 -0.81
CA GLY A 184 -7.22 9.60 -1.60
C GLY A 184 -7.14 11.13 -1.67
N GLY A 185 -6.23 11.76 -0.89
CA GLY A 185 -6.03 13.19 -0.86
C GLY A 185 -7.02 13.93 0.05
N SER A 186 -7.28 15.20 -0.26
CA SER A 186 -8.10 16.09 0.57
C SER A 186 -9.60 15.81 0.46
N VAL A 187 -10.36 16.41 1.37
CA VAL A 187 -11.83 16.27 1.45
C VAL A 187 -12.52 16.64 0.12
N GLU A 188 -11.95 17.57 -0.66
CA GLU A 188 -12.47 17.97 -1.97
C GLU A 188 -12.55 16.78 -2.93
N ARG A 189 -11.59 15.86 -2.91
CA ARG A 189 -11.59 14.67 -3.77
C ARG A 189 -12.75 13.72 -3.47
N TRP A 190 -13.23 13.72 -2.22
CA TRP A 190 -14.37 12.91 -1.80
C TRP A 190 -15.70 13.57 -2.12
N LEU A 191 -15.76 14.90 -2.15
CA LEU A 191 -17.00 15.66 -2.30
C LEU A 191 -17.24 16.16 -3.73
N ASP A 192 -16.18 16.45 -4.48
CA ASP A 192 -16.31 16.97 -5.84
C ASP A 192 -16.75 15.89 -6.82
N PRO A 193 -17.85 16.09 -7.57
CA PRO A 193 -18.36 15.10 -8.50
C PRO A 193 -17.40 14.75 -9.63
N GLY A 194 -16.53 15.69 -10.03
CA GLY A 194 -15.50 15.45 -11.04
C GLY A 194 -14.42 14.51 -10.54
N TYR A 195 -13.93 14.73 -9.33
CA TYR A 195 -12.95 13.84 -8.71
C TYR A 195 -13.53 12.46 -8.40
N ARG A 196 -14.78 12.38 -7.96
CA ARG A 196 -15.44 11.09 -7.69
C ARG A 196 -15.48 10.18 -8.92
N LYS A 197 -15.63 10.75 -10.11
CA LYS A 197 -15.59 9.98 -11.36
C LYS A 197 -14.21 9.39 -11.67
N VAL A 198 -13.13 9.99 -11.17
CA VAL A 198 -11.76 9.52 -11.38
C VAL A 198 -11.38 8.46 -10.34
N TYR A 199 -11.86 8.62 -9.10
CA TYR A 199 -11.58 7.70 -7.99
C TYR A 199 -12.73 6.71 -7.84
N LEU A 200 -12.69 5.64 -8.64
CA LEU A 200 -13.74 4.60 -8.66
C LEU A 200 -13.97 3.97 -7.28
N SER A 201 -12.93 3.87 -6.45
CA SER A 201 -13.05 3.40 -5.07
C SER A 201 -14.02 4.21 -4.22
N LEU A 202 -14.24 5.47 -4.56
CA LEU A 202 -15.21 6.32 -3.86
C LEU A 202 -16.66 6.09 -4.31
N ILE A 203 -16.86 5.49 -5.46
CA ILE A 203 -18.19 5.14 -5.98
C ILE A 203 -18.71 3.91 -5.24
N HIS A 204 -17.84 2.97 -4.89
CA HIS A 204 -18.19 1.70 -4.24
C HIS A 204 -18.26 1.75 -2.70
N ILE A 205 -17.79 2.81 -2.07
CA ILE A 205 -17.91 3.01 -0.61
C ILE A 205 -19.32 3.51 -0.21
N SER A 206 -20.12 3.94 -1.16
CA SER A 206 -21.45 4.54 -0.91
C SER A 206 -22.63 3.60 -1.16
N GLU A 207 -22.38 2.33 -1.45
CA GLU A 207 -23.36 1.25 -1.51
C GLU A 207 -23.08 0.25 -0.39
#